data_426e59fa2c00a1d7f459b2d94fe887ed
#
_entry.id   426e59fa2c00a1d7f459b2d94fe887ed
#
_cell.length_a   1.000
_cell.length_b   1.000
_cell.length_c   1.000
_cell.angle_alpha   90.00
_cell.angle_beta   90.00
_cell.angle_gamma   90.00
#
_symmetry.space_group_name_H-M   'P 1'
#
loop_
_entity.id
_entity.type
_entity.pdbx_description
1 polymer ?
#
loop_
_entity_poly.entity_id
_entity_poly.type
_entity_poly.pdbx_seq_one_letter_code
_entity_poly.pdbx_strand_id
1 'polypeptide(L)'
;MDSTKIVGEKIKALREAKQISVEDLMERTGLAKEQIERIESNVDIPSLAPLIKIARALGVRLGTFLDDQDGSGAVVCRKEDHSDNSISFSNNAMSARTHMQYHSLSASKPDRHMEPFIIDINKTDETGYELSSHEGEEFIYVMEGAVEISYGKKAHVIEAGDSIYYDSIVPHHVHGFEGQAAKILAVVYTPI
;
A
#
# COMPACT_ATOMS: atom_id res chain seq x y z
N MET A 1 8.97 -17.40 7.25
CA MET A 1 8.06 -16.73 8.20
C MET A 1 7.22 -15.79 7.39
N ASP A 2 5.93 -15.80 7.60
CA ASP A 2 4.98 -15.01 6.80
C ASP A 2 5.16 -13.52 7.15
N SER A 3 5.75 -12.72 6.25
CA SER A 3 6.04 -11.30 6.48
C SER A 3 4.79 -10.46 6.84
N THR A 4 3.62 -10.98 6.51
CA THR A 4 2.33 -10.35 6.80
C THR A 4 1.96 -10.38 8.29
N LYS A 5 2.43 -11.39 9.05
CA LYS A 5 2.21 -11.47 10.51
C LYS A 5 3.02 -10.46 11.32
N ILE A 6 4.01 -9.83 10.70
CA ILE A 6 4.93 -8.93 11.38
C ILE A 6 4.40 -7.50 11.41
N VAL A 7 3.63 -7.08 10.41
CA VAL A 7 3.17 -5.69 10.25
C VAL A 7 2.28 -5.23 11.40
N GLY A 8 1.25 -6.01 11.75
CA GLY A 8 0.34 -5.64 12.85
C GLY A 8 1.04 -5.62 14.20
N GLU A 9 1.93 -6.56 14.46
CA GLU A 9 2.75 -6.60 15.67
C GLU A 9 3.68 -5.38 15.78
N LYS A 10 4.32 -4.96 14.67
CA LYS A 10 5.15 -3.76 14.61
C LYS A 10 4.33 -2.49 14.91
N ILE A 11 3.15 -2.38 14.30
CA ILE A 11 2.22 -1.26 14.53
C ILE A 11 1.87 -1.18 16.02
N LYS A 12 1.42 -2.29 16.59
CA LYS A 12 1.05 -2.38 18.01
C LYS A 12 2.21 -2.02 18.93
N ALA A 13 3.37 -2.61 18.72
CA ALA A 13 4.57 -2.36 19.52
C ALA A 13 4.98 -0.88 19.48
N LEU A 14 4.96 -0.25 18.30
CA LEU A 14 5.28 1.17 18.13
C LEU A 14 4.24 2.08 18.79
N ARG A 15 2.96 1.76 18.68
CA ARG A 15 1.88 2.51 19.33
C ARG A 15 2.05 2.46 20.85
N GLU A 16 2.25 1.28 21.40
CA GLU A 16 2.44 1.08 22.85
C GLU A 16 3.71 1.75 23.37
N ALA A 17 4.83 1.65 22.64
CA ALA A 17 6.08 2.32 22.99
C ALA A 17 5.94 3.86 23.02
N LYS A 18 5.06 4.41 22.17
CA LYS A 18 4.74 5.84 22.13
C LYS A 18 3.61 6.24 23.10
N GLN A 19 3.08 5.28 23.88
CA GLN A 19 1.98 5.50 24.84
C GLN A 19 0.71 6.10 24.15
N ILE A 20 0.44 5.72 22.92
CA ILE A 20 -0.75 6.13 22.17
C ILE A 20 -1.82 5.06 22.38
N SER A 21 -3.03 5.47 22.80
CA SER A 21 -4.16 4.55 22.92
C SER A 21 -4.72 4.18 21.54
N VAL A 22 -5.54 3.13 21.45
CA VAL A 22 -6.25 2.78 20.20
C VAL A 22 -7.20 3.91 19.81
N GLU A 23 -7.84 4.53 20.81
CA GLU A 23 -8.73 5.67 20.63
C GLU A 23 -8.00 6.89 20.04
N ASP A 24 -6.81 7.20 20.57
CA ASP A 24 -5.98 8.29 20.01
C ASP A 24 -5.55 7.98 18.58
N LEU A 25 -5.19 6.72 18.30
CA LEU A 25 -4.82 6.31 16.94
C LEU A 25 -6.02 6.40 15.98
N MET A 26 -7.21 6.02 16.43
CA MET A 26 -8.47 6.17 15.69
C MET A 26 -8.72 7.64 15.34
N GLU A 27 -8.59 8.54 16.31
CA GLU A 27 -8.82 9.97 16.11
C GLU A 27 -7.82 10.57 15.10
N ARG A 28 -6.53 10.18 15.20
CA ARG A 28 -5.47 10.67 14.31
C ARG A 28 -5.56 10.13 12.89
N THR A 29 -6.04 8.90 12.73
CA THR A 29 -6.06 8.23 11.41
C THR A 29 -7.41 8.33 10.71
N GLY A 30 -8.50 8.56 11.46
CA GLY A 30 -9.86 8.44 10.96
C GLY A 30 -10.29 7.01 10.65
N LEU A 31 -9.54 6.00 11.11
CA LEU A 31 -9.90 4.58 10.96
C LEU A 31 -10.83 4.16 12.09
N ALA A 32 -11.71 3.19 11.83
CA ALA A 32 -12.56 2.62 12.87
C ALA A 32 -11.73 1.85 13.90
N LYS A 33 -12.15 1.83 15.16
CA LYS A 33 -11.47 1.12 16.26
C LYS A 33 -11.29 -0.36 15.92
N GLU A 34 -12.35 -1.00 15.48
CA GLU A 34 -12.38 -2.40 15.12
C GLU A 34 -11.38 -2.72 13.99
N GLN A 35 -11.22 -1.80 13.04
CA GLN A 35 -10.26 -1.95 11.96
C GLN A 35 -8.82 -1.91 12.49
N ILE A 36 -8.49 -0.98 13.39
CA ILE A 36 -7.16 -0.89 14.02
C ILE A 36 -6.86 -2.17 14.81
N GLU A 37 -7.80 -2.62 15.65
CA GLU A 37 -7.63 -3.82 16.46
C GLU A 37 -7.42 -5.08 15.61
N ARG A 38 -8.12 -5.21 14.50
CA ARG A 38 -7.95 -6.34 13.55
C ARG A 38 -6.60 -6.28 12.84
N ILE A 39 -6.12 -5.09 12.48
CA ILE A 39 -4.78 -4.90 11.91
C ILE A 39 -3.72 -5.29 12.94
N GLU A 40 -3.79 -4.78 14.16
CA GLU A 40 -2.80 -5.05 15.20
C GLU A 40 -2.78 -6.52 15.64
N SER A 41 -3.89 -7.21 15.54
CA SER A 41 -3.99 -8.66 15.82
C SER A 41 -3.67 -9.56 14.62
N ASN A 42 -3.25 -8.98 13.49
CA ASN A 42 -2.97 -9.69 12.23
C ASN A 42 -4.15 -10.52 11.70
N VAL A 43 -5.38 -10.16 12.07
CA VAL A 43 -6.60 -10.73 11.50
C VAL A 43 -6.81 -10.17 10.09
N ASP A 44 -6.52 -8.88 9.90
CA ASP A 44 -6.58 -8.21 8.63
C ASP A 44 -5.19 -7.76 8.18
N ILE A 45 -4.92 -7.96 6.89
CA ILE A 45 -3.78 -7.37 6.23
C ILE A 45 -4.24 -6.00 5.70
N PRO A 46 -3.75 -4.88 6.24
CA PRO A 46 -4.22 -3.58 5.83
C PRO A 46 -3.83 -3.28 4.38
N SER A 47 -4.66 -2.53 3.68
CA SER A 47 -4.27 -1.93 2.41
C SER A 47 -3.25 -0.80 2.64
N LEU A 48 -2.65 -0.30 1.56
CA LEU A 48 -1.62 0.74 1.62
C LEU A 48 -2.10 2.01 2.32
N ALA A 49 -3.32 2.49 2.02
CA ALA A 49 -3.84 3.74 2.58
C ALA A 49 -4.00 3.71 4.12
N PRO A 50 -4.60 2.70 4.76
CA PRO A 50 -4.56 2.56 6.22
C PRO A 50 -3.15 2.53 6.79
N LEU A 51 -2.21 1.83 6.16
CA LEU A 51 -0.81 1.78 6.62
C LEU A 51 -0.15 3.15 6.61
N ILE A 52 -0.34 3.93 5.55
CA ILE A 52 0.19 5.29 5.44
C ILE A 52 -0.37 6.17 6.57
N LYS A 53 -1.69 6.12 6.80
CA LYS A 53 -2.34 6.88 7.88
C LYS A 53 -1.79 6.51 9.25
N ILE A 54 -1.59 5.21 9.51
CA ILE A 54 -1.04 4.72 10.78
C ILE A 54 0.43 5.15 10.93
N ALA A 55 1.26 4.99 9.89
CA ALA A 55 2.66 5.39 9.91
C ALA A 55 2.80 6.87 10.28
N ARG A 56 2.01 7.73 9.63
CA ARG A 56 1.97 9.15 9.91
C ARG A 56 1.52 9.46 11.35
N ALA A 57 0.41 8.85 11.79
CA ALA A 57 -0.11 9.07 13.15
C ALA A 57 0.90 8.65 14.24
N LEU A 58 1.74 7.67 13.93
CA LEU A 58 2.83 7.21 14.78
C LEU A 58 4.14 7.99 14.56
N GLY A 59 4.21 8.90 13.57
CA GLY A 59 5.42 9.66 13.25
C GLY A 59 6.57 8.76 12.79
N VAL A 60 6.26 7.74 12.00
CA VAL A 60 7.24 6.82 11.39
C VAL A 60 6.99 6.74 9.90
N ARG A 61 7.98 6.24 9.15
CA ARG A 61 7.83 6.01 7.71
C ARG A 61 7.05 4.72 7.46
N LEU A 62 6.38 4.65 6.32
CA LEU A 62 5.69 3.44 5.89
C LEU A 62 6.61 2.21 5.90
N GLY A 63 7.86 2.37 5.41
CA GLY A 63 8.88 1.33 5.42
C GLY A 63 9.18 0.74 6.79
N THR A 64 8.98 1.48 7.87
CA THR A 64 9.15 0.97 9.25
C THR A 64 8.31 -0.27 9.52
N PHE A 65 7.15 -0.38 8.88
CA PHE A 65 6.30 -1.56 9.01
C PHE A 65 6.67 -2.69 8.05
N LEU A 66 7.24 -2.33 6.89
CA LEU A 66 7.47 -3.23 5.77
C LEU A 66 8.89 -3.83 5.76
N ASP A 67 9.85 -3.19 6.47
CA ASP A 67 11.26 -3.56 6.42
C ASP A 67 11.67 -4.48 7.56
N ASP A 68 12.54 -5.43 7.25
CA ASP A 68 13.08 -6.38 8.21
C ASP A 68 14.60 -6.21 8.47
N GLN A 69 15.27 -5.21 7.84
CA GLN A 69 16.73 -5.07 7.91
C GLN A 69 17.22 -3.63 8.16
N ASP A 70 18.32 -3.53 8.91
CA ASP A 70 19.12 -2.31 9.08
C ASP A 70 20.14 -2.18 7.92
N GLY A 71 19.68 -1.65 6.78
CA GLY A 71 20.54 -1.44 5.61
C GLY A 71 20.82 0.04 5.34
N SER A 72 22.08 0.48 5.35
CA SER A 72 22.48 1.81 4.90
C SER A 72 23.17 1.75 3.54
N GLY A 73 22.92 2.74 2.66
CA GLY A 73 23.57 2.85 1.35
C GLY A 73 22.67 2.48 0.18
N ALA A 74 23.30 2.09 -0.94
CA ALA A 74 22.58 1.67 -2.14
C ALA A 74 22.03 0.25 -1.97
N VAL A 75 20.77 0.06 -2.38
CA VAL A 75 20.09 -1.23 -2.34
C VAL A 75 19.78 -1.67 -3.75
N VAL A 76 20.06 -2.94 -4.05
CA VAL A 76 19.74 -3.58 -5.31
C VAL A 76 18.68 -4.65 -5.05
N CYS A 77 17.51 -4.50 -5.64
CA CYS A 77 16.48 -5.52 -5.66
C CYS A 77 16.60 -6.30 -6.97
N ARG A 78 16.80 -7.60 -6.90
CA ARG A 78 16.88 -8.47 -8.07
C ARG A 78 15.49 -9.00 -8.42
N LYS A 79 15.28 -9.35 -9.69
CA LYS A 79 14.00 -9.90 -10.14
C LYS A 79 13.60 -11.17 -9.37
N GLU A 80 14.56 -12.01 -9.04
CA GLU A 80 14.40 -13.23 -8.25
C GLU A 80 13.93 -12.96 -6.80
N ASP A 81 14.24 -11.75 -6.28
CA ASP A 81 13.88 -11.36 -4.91
C ASP A 81 12.45 -10.84 -4.79
N HIS A 82 11.75 -10.60 -5.91
CA HIS A 82 10.39 -10.01 -5.90
C HIS A 82 9.38 -10.91 -5.17
N SER A 83 9.51 -12.22 -5.27
CA SER A 83 8.60 -13.15 -4.60
C SER A 83 8.72 -13.12 -3.07
N ASP A 84 9.93 -12.94 -2.56
CA ASP A 84 10.22 -12.93 -1.12
C ASP A 84 9.77 -11.62 -0.46
N ASN A 85 9.69 -10.53 -1.26
CA ASN A 85 9.24 -9.20 -0.84
C ASN A 85 7.76 -8.94 -1.19
N SER A 86 6.99 -9.99 -1.43
CA SER A 86 5.57 -9.88 -1.75
C SER A 86 4.75 -9.51 -0.52
N ILE A 87 3.99 -8.43 -0.62
CA ILE A 87 3.06 -7.98 0.40
C ILE A 87 1.66 -8.04 -0.20
N SER A 88 0.80 -8.87 0.37
CA SER A 88 -0.61 -8.86 0.01
C SER A 88 -1.34 -7.89 0.92
N PHE A 89 -1.94 -6.87 0.34
CA PHE A 89 -2.84 -5.98 1.07
C PHE A 89 -4.27 -6.47 0.83
N SER A 90 -4.98 -6.80 1.90
CA SER A 90 -6.40 -7.11 1.82
C SER A 90 -7.18 -6.15 2.71
N ASN A 91 -8.27 -5.62 2.19
CA ASN A 91 -9.30 -5.04 3.03
C ASN A 91 -10.33 -6.14 3.32
N ASN A 92 -10.77 -6.19 4.55
CA ASN A 92 -11.86 -7.03 4.97
C ASN A 92 -13.08 -6.79 4.10
N ALA A 93 -13.67 -7.87 3.68
CA ALA A 93 -14.84 -7.94 2.85
C ALA A 93 -14.64 -7.53 1.38
N MET A 94 -14.47 -8.53 0.53
CA MET A 94 -14.84 -8.50 -0.89
C MET A 94 -14.41 -7.27 -1.70
N SER A 95 -13.27 -6.68 -1.41
CA SER A 95 -12.83 -5.55 -2.21
C SER A 95 -11.81 -5.98 -3.26
N ALA A 96 -11.84 -5.31 -4.40
CA ALA A 96 -11.01 -5.52 -5.58
C ALA A 96 -9.48 -5.61 -5.33
N ARG A 97 -9.04 -5.35 -4.10
CA ARG A 97 -7.62 -5.41 -3.69
C ARG A 97 -7.13 -6.80 -3.33
N THR A 98 -7.99 -7.78 -3.17
CA THR A 98 -7.59 -9.19 -3.05
C THR A 98 -6.91 -9.70 -4.32
N HIS A 99 -7.08 -8.98 -5.43
CA HIS A 99 -6.53 -9.31 -6.73
C HIS A 99 -5.20 -8.60 -7.04
N MET A 100 -4.66 -7.83 -6.10
CA MET A 100 -3.38 -7.12 -6.27
C MET A 100 -2.29 -7.75 -5.41
N GLN A 101 -1.16 -8.07 -6.03
CA GLN A 101 0.05 -8.51 -5.35
C GLN A 101 1.12 -7.44 -5.49
N TYR A 102 1.59 -6.93 -4.35
CA TYR A 102 2.58 -5.87 -4.27
C TYR A 102 3.95 -6.46 -4.00
N HIS A 103 4.92 -6.13 -4.83
CA HIS A 103 6.32 -6.53 -4.66
C HIS A 103 7.15 -5.28 -4.40
N SER A 104 7.61 -5.10 -3.16
CA SER A 104 8.43 -3.94 -2.80
C SER A 104 9.80 -4.03 -3.48
N LEU A 105 10.20 -2.94 -4.15
CA LEU A 105 11.52 -2.82 -4.76
C LEU A 105 12.54 -2.15 -3.84
N SER A 106 12.12 -1.74 -2.66
CA SER A 106 12.92 -0.96 -1.71
C SER A 106 12.90 -1.50 -0.28
N ALA A 107 12.43 -2.73 -0.06
CA ALA A 107 12.26 -3.32 1.27
C ALA A 107 13.53 -3.26 2.14
N SER A 108 14.71 -3.35 1.53
CA SER A 108 16.00 -3.30 2.22
C SER A 108 16.56 -1.87 2.42
N LYS A 109 15.80 -0.81 2.10
CA LYS A 109 16.21 0.59 2.25
C LYS A 109 15.44 1.28 3.36
N PRO A 110 15.93 1.28 4.61
CA PRO A 110 15.15 1.71 5.78
C PRO A 110 14.85 3.20 5.85
N ASP A 111 15.67 4.05 5.22
CA ASP A 111 15.56 5.51 5.24
C ASP A 111 15.01 6.11 3.93
N ARG A 112 14.22 5.30 3.18
CA ARG A 112 13.62 5.76 1.93
C ARG A 112 12.42 6.66 2.16
N HIS A 113 12.20 7.58 1.23
CA HIS A 113 11.02 8.45 1.18
C HIS A 113 10.03 8.02 0.09
N MET A 114 10.50 7.28 -0.89
CA MET A 114 9.69 6.72 -1.97
C MET A 114 9.50 5.23 -1.74
N GLU A 115 8.29 4.75 -1.99
CA GLU A 115 7.93 3.33 -1.93
C GLU A 115 7.63 2.82 -3.35
N PRO A 116 8.63 2.31 -4.07
CA PRO A 116 8.41 1.71 -5.37
C PRO A 116 7.94 0.26 -5.23
N PHE A 117 6.90 -0.08 -6.00
CA PHE A 117 6.31 -1.41 -6.07
C PHE A 117 6.16 -1.86 -7.52
N ILE A 118 6.41 -3.13 -7.79
CA ILE A 118 5.73 -3.82 -8.89
C ILE A 118 4.42 -4.34 -8.35
N ILE A 119 3.33 -4.09 -9.06
CA ILE A 119 2.00 -4.56 -8.68
C ILE A 119 1.46 -5.44 -9.81
N ASP A 120 1.24 -6.70 -9.49
CA ASP A 120 0.50 -7.61 -10.35
C ASP A 120 -0.98 -7.50 -10.03
N ILE A 121 -1.77 -7.09 -11.02
CA ILE A 121 -3.22 -6.96 -10.95
C ILE A 121 -3.81 -8.19 -11.63
N ASN A 122 -4.45 -9.06 -10.86
CA ASN A 122 -5.07 -10.26 -11.38
C ASN A 122 -6.43 -9.97 -12.01
N LYS A 123 -6.83 -10.81 -12.95
CA LYS A 123 -8.17 -10.75 -13.54
C LYS A 123 -9.24 -10.88 -12.47
N THR A 124 -10.29 -10.05 -12.56
CA THR A 124 -11.44 -10.08 -11.65
C THR A 124 -12.71 -9.68 -12.37
N ASP A 125 -13.84 -10.25 -11.94
CA ASP A 125 -15.18 -9.85 -12.36
C ASP A 125 -15.86 -8.96 -11.29
N GLU A 126 -15.13 -8.56 -10.24
CA GLU A 126 -15.65 -7.69 -9.19
C GLU A 126 -15.86 -6.27 -9.70
N THR A 127 -16.94 -5.66 -9.21
CA THR A 127 -17.33 -4.26 -9.48
C THR A 127 -17.63 -3.58 -8.14
N GLY A 128 -17.58 -2.25 -8.11
CA GLY A 128 -17.91 -1.50 -6.89
C GLY A 128 -16.69 -1.28 -5.99
N TYR A 129 -15.66 -0.67 -6.54
CA TYR A 129 -14.42 -0.35 -5.84
C TYR A 129 -14.60 0.77 -4.82
N GLU A 130 -14.01 0.61 -3.65
CA GLU A 130 -13.87 1.69 -2.69
C GLU A 130 -12.70 2.61 -3.06
N LEU A 131 -12.98 3.91 -3.11
CA LEU A 131 -11.94 4.90 -3.31
C LEU A 131 -11.11 5.05 -2.03
N SER A 132 -9.81 5.17 -2.19
CA SER A 132 -8.87 5.47 -1.10
C SER A 132 -8.35 6.90 -1.23
N SER A 133 -7.96 7.49 -0.11
CA SER A 133 -7.33 8.79 -0.06
C SER A 133 -6.27 8.78 1.05
N HIS A 134 -5.10 9.30 0.75
CA HIS A 134 -4.02 9.51 1.72
C HIS A 134 -3.17 10.72 1.30
N GLU A 135 -2.34 11.22 2.19
CA GLU A 135 -1.42 12.29 1.82
C GLU A 135 -0.24 11.75 1.00
N GLY A 136 0.31 12.63 0.17
CA GLY A 136 1.44 12.33 -0.70
C GLY A 136 1.07 12.29 -2.16
N GLU A 137 1.90 11.67 -2.92
CA GLU A 137 1.83 11.64 -4.38
C GLU A 137 2.07 10.21 -4.88
N GLU A 138 1.46 9.87 -6.00
CA GLU A 138 1.68 8.60 -6.67
C GLU A 138 2.06 8.80 -8.13
N PHE A 139 3.03 8.02 -8.57
CA PHE A 139 3.40 7.84 -9.97
C PHE A 139 3.15 6.39 -10.37
N ILE A 140 2.45 6.17 -11.47
CA ILE A 140 2.17 4.84 -12.02
C ILE A 140 2.64 4.80 -13.48
N TYR A 141 3.38 3.74 -13.82
CA TYR A 141 3.75 3.39 -15.18
C TYR A 141 3.20 1.99 -15.50
N VAL A 142 2.46 1.86 -16.59
CA VAL A 142 1.91 0.57 -17.00
C VAL A 142 2.96 -0.23 -17.76
N MET A 143 3.30 -1.40 -17.24
CA MET A 143 4.28 -2.31 -17.83
C MET A 143 3.62 -3.31 -18.79
N GLU A 144 2.46 -3.84 -18.40
CA GLU A 144 1.70 -4.82 -19.17
C GLU A 144 0.20 -4.61 -18.99
N GLY A 145 -0.57 -4.82 -20.04
CA GLY A 145 -2.03 -4.68 -20.03
C GLY A 145 -2.49 -3.23 -20.04
N ALA A 146 -3.66 -2.99 -19.46
CA ALA A 146 -4.26 -1.67 -19.30
C ALA A 146 -4.90 -1.55 -17.92
N VAL A 147 -4.89 -0.34 -17.35
CA VAL A 147 -5.53 -0.05 -16.07
C VAL A 147 -6.48 1.13 -16.20
N GLU A 148 -7.52 1.12 -15.40
CA GLU A 148 -8.36 2.28 -15.17
C GLU A 148 -8.05 2.88 -13.80
N ILE A 149 -7.81 4.18 -13.79
CA ILE A 149 -7.60 4.97 -12.58
C ILE A 149 -8.80 5.87 -12.39
N SER A 150 -9.64 5.55 -11.40
CA SER A 150 -10.66 6.46 -10.89
C SER A 150 -9.96 7.52 -10.04
N TYR A 151 -10.12 8.81 -10.39
CA TYR A 151 -9.49 9.93 -9.69
C TYR A 151 -10.51 11.05 -9.50
N GLY A 152 -11.01 11.22 -8.30
CA GLY A 152 -12.10 12.11 -7.98
C GLY A 152 -13.37 11.72 -8.75
N LYS A 153 -13.78 12.58 -9.69
CA LYS A 153 -14.96 12.35 -10.54
C LYS A 153 -14.63 11.88 -11.96
N LYS A 154 -13.36 11.63 -12.23
CA LYS A 154 -12.87 11.25 -13.56
C LYS A 154 -12.31 9.83 -13.52
N ALA A 155 -12.36 9.16 -14.64
CA ALA A 155 -11.66 7.92 -14.89
C ALA A 155 -10.65 8.13 -16.03
N HIS A 156 -9.47 7.53 -15.89
CA HIS A 156 -8.41 7.56 -16.88
C HIS A 156 -8.03 6.13 -17.22
N VAL A 157 -8.14 5.75 -18.49
CA VAL A 157 -7.64 4.47 -18.98
C VAL A 157 -6.26 4.72 -19.59
N ILE A 158 -5.28 3.97 -19.13
CA ILE A 158 -3.90 4.02 -19.63
C ILE A 158 -3.40 2.60 -19.92
N GLU A 159 -2.60 2.48 -20.97
CA GLU A 159 -2.12 1.22 -21.52
C GLU A 159 -0.61 1.07 -21.30
N ALA A 160 -0.09 -0.12 -21.62
CA ALA A 160 1.35 -0.40 -21.50
C ALA A 160 2.20 0.66 -22.22
N GLY A 161 3.13 1.26 -21.48
CA GLY A 161 3.97 2.38 -21.92
C GLY A 161 3.48 3.75 -21.47
N ASP A 162 2.23 3.86 -21.02
CA ASP A 162 1.68 5.10 -20.48
C ASP A 162 2.00 5.26 -19.00
N SER A 163 1.86 6.49 -18.52
CA SER A 163 2.01 6.81 -17.10
C SER A 163 1.02 7.85 -16.63
N ILE A 164 0.77 7.88 -15.34
CA ILE A 164 -0.01 8.91 -14.65
C ILE A 164 0.72 9.34 -13.38
N TYR A 165 0.56 10.60 -13.02
CA TYR A 165 1.06 11.19 -11.77
C TYR A 165 -0.06 11.99 -11.13
N TYR A 166 -0.28 11.83 -9.82
CA TYR A 166 -1.36 12.54 -9.13
C TYR A 166 -1.11 12.71 -7.63
N ASP A 167 -1.80 13.69 -7.06
CA ASP A 167 -1.88 13.91 -5.62
C ASP A 167 -2.83 12.90 -4.99
N SER A 168 -2.34 12.08 -4.08
CA SER A 168 -3.09 10.97 -3.48
C SER A 168 -4.16 11.42 -2.46
N ILE A 169 -4.21 12.72 -2.16
CA ILE A 169 -5.28 13.30 -1.31
C ILE A 169 -6.65 13.27 -2.00
N VAL A 170 -6.69 13.29 -3.32
CA VAL A 170 -7.92 13.14 -4.07
C VAL A 170 -8.33 11.67 -4.04
N PRO A 171 -9.60 11.34 -3.70
CA PRO A 171 -10.08 9.96 -3.69
C PRO A 171 -9.81 9.26 -5.02
N HIS A 172 -9.13 8.12 -4.97
CA HIS A 172 -8.68 7.38 -6.15
C HIS A 172 -8.76 5.87 -5.96
N HIS A 173 -8.76 5.16 -7.08
CA HIS A 173 -8.67 3.70 -7.14
C HIS A 173 -8.03 3.27 -8.46
N VAL A 174 -7.23 2.20 -8.42
CA VAL A 174 -6.59 1.60 -9.59
C VAL A 174 -7.07 0.17 -9.73
N HIS A 175 -7.43 -0.25 -10.93
CA HIS A 175 -7.83 -1.62 -11.23
C HIS A 175 -7.53 -1.97 -12.70
N GLY A 176 -7.52 -3.24 -13.04
CA GLY A 176 -7.37 -3.70 -14.42
C GLY A 176 -8.55 -3.23 -15.27
N PHE A 177 -8.27 -2.61 -16.41
CA PHE A 177 -9.30 -2.15 -17.33
C PHE A 177 -10.19 -3.32 -17.76
N GLU A 178 -11.52 -3.14 -17.68
CA GLU A 178 -12.51 -4.20 -17.96
C GLU A 178 -12.27 -5.51 -17.16
N GLY A 179 -11.70 -5.39 -15.94
CA GLY A 179 -11.39 -6.53 -15.09
C GLY A 179 -10.25 -7.42 -15.59
N GLN A 180 -9.50 -7.01 -16.61
CA GLN A 180 -8.39 -7.79 -17.14
C GLN A 180 -7.14 -7.66 -16.24
N ALA A 181 -6.23 -8.63 -16.39
CA ALA A 181 -4.95 -8.59 -15.70
C ALA A 181 -4.05 -7.47 -16.25
N ALA A 182 -3.27 -6.87 -15.36
CA ALA A 182 -2.28 -5.85 -15.72
C ALA A 182 -1.08 -5.92 -14.79
N LYS A 183 0.02 -5.29 -15.19
CA LYS A 183 1.21 -5.11 -14.37
C LYS A 183 1.66 -3.66 -14.41
N ILE A 184 1.89 -3.07 -13.25
CA ILE A 184 2.31 -1.68 -13.11
C ILE A 184 3.55 -1.54 -12.23
N LEU A 185 4.34 -0.51 -12.49
CA LEU A 185 5.27 0.08 -11.55
C LEU A 185 4.57 1.25 -10.88
N ALA A 186 4.39 1.18 -9.58
CA ALA A 186 3.85 2.26 -8.78
C ALA A 186 4.92 2.81 -7.84
N VAL A 187 5.03 4.12 -7.73
CA VAL A 187 5.90 4.79 -6.76
C VAL A 187 5.03 5.69 -5.90
N VAL A 188 5.02 5.41 -4.60
CA VAL A 188 4.26 6.20 -3.62
C VAL A 188 5.25 7.04 -2.82
N TYR A 189 5.03 8.34 -2.77
CA TYR A 189 5.72 9.27 -1.89
C TYR A 189 4.78 9.73 -0.79
N THR A 190 5.21 9.63 0.45
CA THR A 190 4.47 10.15 1.60
C THR A 190 5.34 11.16 2.34
N PRO A 191 4.91 12.41 2.46
CA PRO A 191 5.61 13.38 3.29
C PRO A 191 5.58 12.93 4.76
N ILE A 192 6.68 13.14 5.48
CA ILE A 192 6.81 12.86 6.92
C ILE A 192 6.27 14.06 7.70
#